data_d257836abdd4e9872078714819ccae79
#
_entry.id   d257836abdd4e9872078714819ccae79
#
_cell.length_a   1.000
_cell.length_b   1.000
_cell.length_c   1.000
_cell.angle_alpha   90.00
_cell.angle_beta   90.00
_cell.angle_gamma   90.00
#
_symmetry.space_group_name_H-M   'P 1'
#
loop_
_entity.id
_entity.type
_entity.pdbx_description
1 polymer ?
#
loop_
_entity_poly.entity_id
_entity_poly.type
_entity_poly.pdbx_seq_one_letter_code
_entity_poly.pdbx_strand_id
1 'polypeptide(L)'
;MAGGRGKGHFDNGFKGGVHLTKEKSEAYLLAGKMLGNKLITKQTPPSGIEVKKVMVADSINIVRETYFCIVLDREHNGAVCIASEEGGVDIEQVAKDTPEKVKTVAIDPSTGLSHETALELSDFLGFKGNLREKAAHEIEKLFELFEKVDAVQIEINPLAETDDGRVISVDAKLNFDDNAQFRQKHIFEMNDTSESDPKEVEASKYNLNYITMEGGNIGCMVNGAGLALATMDIIKLNGGKPANFLDVGGNVKEDQVLKAFQIITSDQNVKAILVNVFGGIVNCATIANGIVKATQTINVKVPLIVRLEGNNVENARKILKDSGLNIQTASDLDDAAQKACAALV
;
A
#
# COMPACT_ATOMS: atom_id res chain seq x y z
N MET A 1 0.09 -8.34 9.57
CA MET A 1 0.65 -9.72 9.74
C MET A 1 1.22 -10.18 8.42
N ALA A 2 2.40 -10.86 8.43
CA ALA A 2 3.02 -11.31 7.19
C ALA A 2 2.16 -12.38 6.49
N GLY A 3 1.88 -12.17 5.20
CA GLY A 3 1.17 -13.14 4.37
C GLY A 3 2.00 -14.40 4.15
N GLY A 4 1.34 -15.54 3.92
CA GLY A 4 2.03 -16.83 3.74
C GLY A 4 2.74 -17.39 4.98
N ARG A 5 2.47 -16.84 6.16
CA ARG A 5 3.14 -17.19 7.43
C ARG A 5 3.12 -18.67 7.78
N GLY A 6 2.05 -19.37 7.46
CA GLY A 6 1.94 -20.83 7.74
C GLY A 6 3.02 -21.67 7.07
N LYS A 7 3.46 -21.28 5.87
CA LYS A 7 4.51 -21.95 5.07
C LYS A 7 5.89 -21.29 5.19
N GLY A 8 6.01 -20.24 6.03
CA GLY A 8 7.26 -19.52 6.24
C GLY A 8 8.26 -20.31 7.09
N HIS A 9 9.45 -19.76 7.24
CA HIS A 9 10.49 -20.23 8.15
C HIS A 9 11.16 -19.05 8.86
N PHE A 10 11.75 -19.30 9.99
CA PHE A 10 12.46 -18.31 10.77
C PHE A 10 13.98 -18.44 10.57
N ASP A 11 14.73 -17.37 10.80
CA ASP A 11 16.18 -17.32 10.73
C ASP A 11 16.87 -18.26 11.74
N ASN A 12 16.19 -18.64 12.85
CA ASN A 12 16.62 -19.64 13.80
C ASN A 12 16.34 -21.10 13.36
N GLY A 13 15.84 -21.31 12.12
CA GLY A 13 15.51 -22.63 11.58
C GLY A 13 14.13 -23.18 11.96
N PHE A 14 13.34 -22.46 12.77
CA PHE A 14 11.98 -22.84 13.10
C PHE A 14 11.08 -22.69 11.89
N LYS A 15 10.20 -23.68 11.65
CA LYS A 15 9.33 -23.71 10.47
C LYS A 15 7.86 -23.45 10.85
N GLY A 16 7.20 -22.67 10.01
CA GLY A 16 5.78 -22.31 10.19
C GLY A 16 5.59 -21.17 11.19
N GLY A 17 4.81 -20.17 10.81
CA GLY A 17 4.39 -19.07 11.67
C GLY A 17 2.96 -19.24 12.23
N VAL A 18 2.35 -20.43 12.02
CA VAL A 18 1.04 -20.81 12.57
C VAL A 18 1.15 -22.23 13.12
N HIS A 19 0.79 -22.41 14.38
CA HIS A 19 0.85 -23.69 15.07
C HIS A 19 -0.44 -23.93 15.86
N LEU A 20 -0.91 -25.15 15.84
CA LEU A 20 -2.01 -25.63 16.68
C LEU A 20 -1.43 -26.39 17.87
N THR A 21 -1.95 -26.12 19.05
CA THR A 21 -1.57 -26.82 20.27
C THR A 21 -2.75 -26.99 21.19
N LYS A 22 -2.76 -28.05 21.98
CA LYS A 22 -3.77 -28.31 23.00
C LYS A 22 -3.31 -27.91 24.40
N GLU A 23 -2.01 -27.64 24.56
CA GLU A 23 -1.38 -27.36 25.83
C GLU A 23 -0.87 -25.91 25.93
N LYS A 24 -1.24 -25.21 27.00
CA LYS A 24 -0.78 -23.83 27.23
C LYS A 24 0.74 -23.70 27.32
N SER A 25 1.42 -24.70 27.90
CA SER A 25 2.88 -24.75 28.00
C SER A 25 3.55 -24.83 26.65
N GLU A 26 2.96 -25.59 25.72
CA GLU A 26 3.44 -25.68 24.35
C GLU A 26 3.25 -24.37 23.59
N ALA A 27 2.12 -23.69 23.75
CA ALA A 27 1.88 -22.36 23.17
C ALA A 27 2.96 -21.36 23.60
N TYR A 28 3.38 -21.38 24.86
CA TYR A 28 4.47 -20.54 25.35
C TYR A 28 5.81 -20.86 24.67
N LEU A 29 6.15 -22.16 24.53
CA LEU A 29 7.38 -22.59 23.86
C LEU A 29 7.39 -22.22 22.37
N LEU A 30 6.27 -22.39 21.67
CA LEU A 30 6.12 -22.02 20.28
C LEU A 30 6.27 -20.49 20.09
N ALA A 31 5.60 -19.70 20.93
CA ALA A 31 5.75 -18.25 20.92
C ALA A 31 7.21 -17.80 21.14
N GLY A 32 7.92 -18.44 22.07
CA GLY A 32 9.33 -18.17 22.33
C GLY A 32 10.26 -18.48 21.15
N LYS A 33 9.90 -19.45 20.30
CA LYS A 33 10.65 -19.74 19.06
C LYS A 33 10.41 -18.73 17.94
N MET A 34 9.29 -17.98 18.00
CA MET A 34 8.90 -16.99 16.99
C MET A 34 9.35 -15.58 17.38
N LEU A 35 9.12 -15.18 18.65
CA LEU A 35 9.40 -13.81 19.12
C LEU A 35 10.88 -13.48 19.01
N GLY A 36 11.18 -12.27 18.52
CA GLY A 36 12.55 -11.77 18.32
C GLY A 36 13.29 -12.40 17.14
N ASN A 37 12.70 -13.34 16.43
CA ASN A 37 13.28 -13.97 15.23
C ASN A 37 12.63 -13.44 13.96
N LYS A 38 13.32 -13.54 12.83
CA LYS A 38 12.85 -13.04 11.53
C LYS A 38 12.09 -14.11 10.78
N LEU A 39 10.83 -13.82 10.47
CA LEU A 39 10.00 -14.66 9.61
C LEU A 39 10.25 -14.35 8.13
N ILE A 40 10.56 -15.38 7.35
CA ILE A 40 10.78 -15.32 5.91
C ILE A 40 9.66 -16.09 5.21
N THR A 41 8.94 -15.43 4.31
CA THR A 41 7.86 -15.99 3.49
C THR A 41 8.04 -15.56 2.04
N LYS A 42 7.16 -16.02 1.14
CA LYS A 42 7.15 -15.53 -0.27
C LYS A 42 6.78 -14.03 -0.40
N GLN A 43 6.16 -13.46 0.63
CA GLN A 43 5.64 -12.08 0.63
C GLN A 43 6.47 -11.13 1.51
N THR A 44 7.49 -11.62 2.20
CA THR A 44 8.41 -10.78 2.96
C THR A 44 9.65 -10.44 2.13
N PRO A 45 10.37 -9.36 2.46
CA PRO A 45 11.72 -9.14 1.93
C PRO A 45 12.62 -10.36 2.21
N PRO A 46 13.67 -10.60 1.39
CA PRO A 46 14.61 -11.70 1.62
C PRO A 46 15.30 -11.66 3.00
N SER A 47 15.42 -10.46 3.58
CA SER A 47 15.94 -10.24 4.94
C SER A 47 15.01 -10.71 6.05
N GLY A 48 13.75 -11.07 5.73
CA GLY A 48 12.71 -11.40 6.69
C GLY A 48 12.16 -10.20 7.44
N ILE A 49 11.11 -10.45 8.24
CA ILE A 49 10.48 -9.45 9.13
C ILE A 49 10.58 -9.95 10.56
N GLU A 50 11.09 -9.12 11.47
CA GLU A 50 11.17 -9.44 12.89
C GLU A 50 9.79 -9.61 13.51
N VAL A 51 9.55 -10.74 14.18
CA VAL A 51 8.29 -11.03 14.87
C VAL A 51 8.33 -10.43 16.28
N LYS A 52 7.62 -9.32 16.46
CA LYS A 52 7.53 -8.62 17.75
C LYS A 52 6.35 -9.07 18.60
N LYS A 53 5.30 -9.60 17.97
CA LYS A 53 4.05 -10.04 18.62
C LYS A 53 3.57 -11.34 18.02
N VAL A 54 3.01 -12.20 18.85
CA VAL A 54 2.33 -13.44 18.44
C VAL A 54 0.89 -13.39 18.95
N MET A 55 -0.06 -13.71 18.08
CA MET A 55 -1.46 -13.86 18.48
C MET A 55 -1.68 -15.29 18.98
N VAL A 56 -2.31 -15.41 20.13
CA VAL A 56 -2.82 -16.69 20.65
C VAL A 56 -4.35 -16.62 20.62
N ALA A 57 -4.96 -17.54 19.89
CA ALA A 57 -6.40 -17.61 19.74
C ALA A 57 -6.93 -18.97 20.20
N ASP A 58 -8.14 -18.99 20.75
CA ASP A 58 -8.84 -20.25 20.99
C ASP A 58 -9.11 -20.94 19.64
N SER A 59 -8.85 -22.24 19.60
CA SER A 59 -9.12 -23.02 18.41
C SER A 59 -10.62 -23.34 18.31
N ILE A 60 -11.12 -23.36 17.09
CA ILE A 60 -12.46 -23.81 16.74
C ILE A 60 -12.38 -25.07 15.90
N ASN A 61 -13.38 -25.95 16.06
CA ASN A 61 -13.46 -27.15 15.22
C ASN A 61 -14.17 -26.78 13.91
N ILE A 62 -13.39 -26.61 12.85
CA ILE A 62 -13.91 -26.27 11.54
C ILE A 62 -14.35 -27.56 10.84
N VAL A 63 -15.58 -27.58 10.37
CA VAL A 63 -16.16 -28.66 9.56
C VAL A 63 -15.94 -28.37 8.08
N ARG A 64 -16.10 -27.09 7.69
CA ARG A 64 -15.97 -26.66 6.30
C ARG A 64 -15.47 -25.21 6.23
N GLU A 65 -14.60 -24.97 5.28
CA GLU A 65 -14.02 -23.65 5.00
C GLU A 65 -14.59 -23.10 3.70
N THR A 66 -15.02 -21.85 3.70
CA THR A 66 -15.47 -21.11 2.52
C THR A 66 -14.74 -19.77 2.43
N TYR A 67 -14.79 -19.15 1.27
CA TYR A 67 -14.22 -17.82 1.02
C TYR A 67 -15.32 -16.79 0.81
N PHE A 68 -15.17 -15.62 1.43
CA PHE A 68 -16.05 -14.48 1.22
C PHE A 68 -15.25 -13.18 1.19
N CYS A 69 -15.55 -12.30 0.24
CA CYS A 69 -14.90 -11.00 0.12
C CYS A 69 -15.91 -9.95 -0.34
N ILE A 70 -15.76 -8.74 0.21
CA ILE A 70 -16.41 -7.53 -0.28
C ILE A 70 -15.30 -6.61 -0.76
N VAL A 71 -15.36 -6.13 -1.99
CA VAL A 71 -14.33 -5.27 -2.57
C VAL A 71 -14.94 -4.23 -3.50
N LEU A 72 -14.33 -3.03 -3.54
CA LEU A 72 -14.63 -2.06 -4.58
C LEU A 72 -14.04 -2.53 -5.90
N ASP A 73 -14.88 -2.75 -6.89
CA ASP A 73 -14.48 -3.23 -8.21
C ASP A 73 -14.74 -2.18 -9.29
N ARG A 74 -13.71 -1.93 -10.11
CA ARG A 74 -13.78 -0.93 -11.19
C ARG A 74 -14.63 -1.40 -12.37
N GLU A 75 -14.68 -2.70 -12.63
CA GLU A 75 -15.49 -3.26 -13.73
C GLU A 75 -16.98 -3.05 -13.46
N HIS A 76 -17.39 -3.21 -12.20
CA HIS A 76 -18.77 -3.03 -11.75
C HIS A 76 -19.07 -1.61 -11.25
N ASN A 77 -18.07 -0.71 -11.22
CA ASN A 77 -18.18 0.67 -10.70
C ASN A 77 -18.78 0.76 -9.28
N GLY A 78 -18.50 -0.19 -8.42
CA GLY A 78 -19.07 -0.24 -7.08
C GLY A 78 -18.56 -1.40 -6.25
N ALA A 79 -19.22 -1.66 -5.13
CA ALA A 79 -18.93 -2.82 -4.30
C ALA A 79 -19.44 -4.11 -4.96
N VAL A 80 -18.63 -5.16 -4.86
CA VAL A 80 -19.04 -6.52 -5.22
C VAL A 80 -18.81 -7.46 -4.05
N CYS A 81 -19.67 -8.46 -3.92
CA CYS A 81 -19.43 -9.62 -3.06
C CYS A 81 -18.87 -10.76 -3.90
N ILE A 82 -17.77 -11.34 -3.46
CA ILE A 82 -17.14 -12.51 -4.09
C ILE A 82 -17.23 -13.66 -3.10
N ALA A 83 -17.78 -14.78 -3.55
CA ALA A 83 -18.01 -15.95 -2.72
C ALA A 83 -17.45 -17.20 -3.40
N SER A 84 -16.89 -18.14 -2.61
CA SER A 84 -16.46 -19.47 -3.09
C SER A 84 -16.66 -20.53 -2.01
N GLU A 85 -17.11 -21.71 -2.41
CA GLU A 85 -17.15 -22.89 -1.52
C GLU A 85 -15.74 -23.35 -1.12
N GLU A 86 -14.70 -22.95 -1.85
CA GLU A 86 -13.30 -23.30 -1.59
C GLU A 86 -12.67 -22.21 -0.70
N GLY A 87 -12.60 -22.48 0.59
CA GLY A 87 -11.94 -21.60 1.58
C GLY A 87 -10.58 -22.15 2.04
N GLY A 88 -9.84 -21.34 2.81
CA GLY A 88 -8.52 -21.72 3.34
C GLY A 88 -7.41 -21.86 2.28
N VAL A 89 -7.69 -21.53 1.03
CA VAL A 89 -6.80 -21.68 -0.13
C VAL A 89 -6.57 -20.35 -0.86
N ASP A 90 -5.71 -20.37 -1.87
CA ASP A 90 -5.46 -19.22 -2.75
C ASP A 90 -6.63 -19.06 -3.73
N ILE A 91 -7.47 -18.06 -3.49
CA ILE A 91 -8.68 -17.82 -4.29
C ILE A 91 -8.38 -17.42 -5.74
N GLU A 92 -7.25 -16.77 -6.00
CA GLU A 92 -6.83 -16.38 -7.35
C GLU A 92 -6.56 -17.63 -8.19
N GLN A 93 -5.99 -18.67 -7.56
CA GLN A 93 -5.77 -19.96 -8.22
C GLN A 93 -7.11 -20.68 -8.46
N VAL A 94 -8.05 -20.63 -7.51
CA VAL A 94 -9.40 -21.21 -7.69
C VAL A 94 -10.13 -20.51 -8.84
N ALA A 95 -10.10 -19.19 -8.88
CA ALA A 95 -10.76 -18.42 -9.95
C ALA A 95 -10.18 -18.71 -11.34
N LYS A 96 -8.89 -19.07 -11.43
CA LYS A 96 -8.23 -19.41 -12.68
C LYS A 96 -8.53 -20.85 -13.12
N ASP A 97 -8.50 -21.80 -12.19
CA ASP A 97 -8.62 -23.22 -12.51
C ASP A 97 -10.07 -23.69 -12.58
N THR A 98 -10.94 -23.15 -11.75
CA THR A 98 -12.36 -23.52 -11.60
C THR A 98 -13.23 -22.27 -11.40
N PRO A 99 -13.37 -21.40 -12.42
CA PRO A 99 -14.08 -20.11 -12.31
C PRO A 99 -15.57 -20.27 -11.91
N GLU A 100 -16.18 -21.41 -12.21
CA GLU A 100 -17.56 -21.75 -11.81
C GLU A 100 -17.72 -21.87 -10.28
N LYS A 101 -16.64 -22.05 -9.53
CA LYS A 101 -16.65 -22.10 -8.07
C LYS A 101 -16.53 -20.72 -7.42
N VAL A 102 -16.42 -19.68 -8.22
CA VAL A 102 -16.36 -18.29 -7.73
C VAL A 102 -17.56 -17.53 -8.27
N LYS A 103 -18.37 -17.00 -7.36
CA LYS A 103 -19.53 -16.14 -7.69
C LYS A 103 -19.21 -14.70 -7.32
N THR A 104 -19.42 -13.79 -8.28
CA THR A 104 -19.35 -12.35 -8.06
C THR A 104 -20.74 -11.76 -8.18
N VAL A 105 -21.15 -10.95 -7.19
CA VAL A 105 -22.45 -10.27 -7.14
C VAL A 105 -22.21 -8.78 -6.95
N ALA A 106 -22.61 -7.96 -7.92
CA ALA A 106 -22.55 -6.51 -7.81
C ALA A 106 -23.64 -6.00 -6.85
N ILE A 107 -23.28 -5.04 -6.01
CA ILE A 107 -24.17 -4.43 -5.03
C ILE A 107 -24.57 -3.05 -5.51
N ASP A 108 -25.87 -2.79 -5.57
CA ASP A 108 -26.41 -1.48 -5.92
C ASP A 108 -26.11 -0.49 -4.77
N PRO A 109 -25.34 0.59 -5.02
CA PRO A 109 -24.98 1.54 -3.99
C PRO A 109 -26.16 2.33 -3.42
N SER A 110 -27.32 2.31 -4.10
CA SER A 110 -28.52 3.01 -3.63
C SER A 110 -29.33 2.19 -2.64
N THR A 111 -29.28 0.86 -2.71
CA THR A 111 -30.07 -0.06 -1.88
C THR A 111 -29.22 -0.87 -0.93
N GLY A 112 -27.91 -0.96 -1.17
CA GLY A 112 -26.99 -1.80 -0.41
C GLY A 112 -27.21 -3.29 -0.65
N LEU A 113 -26.71 -4.11 0.28
CA LEU A 113 -26.87 -5.57 0.23
C LEU A 113 -28.25 -5.97 0.80
N SER A 114 -29.10 -6.55 -0.03
CA SER A 114 -30.39 -7.07 0.42
C SER A 114 -30.24 -8.40 1.15
N HIS A 115 -31.19 -8.69 2.06
CA HIS A 115 -31.26 -10.00 2.71
C HIS A 115 -31.41 -11.16 1.73
N GLU A 116 -32.16 -10.96 0.65
CA GLU A 116 -32.32 -11.96 -0.42
C GLU A 116 -30.98 -12.28 -1.09
N THR A 117 -30.20 -11.25 -1.42
CA THR A 117 -28.85 -11.43 -1.97
C THR A 117 -27.90 -12.13 -0.98
N ALA A 118 -28.00 -11.79 0.30
CA ALA A 118 -27.21 -12.46 1.35
C ALA A 118 -27.55 -13.95 1.48
N LEU A 119 -28.84 -14.30 1.36
CA LEU A 119 -29.29 -15.69 1.32
C LEU A 119 -28.81 -16.44 0.08
N GLU A 120 -28.84 -15.83 -1.12
CA GLU A 120 -28.28 -16.41 -2.35
C GLU A 120 -26.78 -16.68 -2.23
N LEU A 121 -26.03 -15.75 -1.63
CA LEU A 121 -24.61 -15.94 -1.37
C LEU A 121 -24.36 -17.06 -0.37
N SER A 122 -25.18 -17.15 0.68
CA SER A 122 -25.14 -18.23 1.66
C SER A 122 -25.42 -19.59 1.02
N ASP A 123 -26.41 -19.67 0.14
CA ASP A 123 -26.71 -20.87 -0.64
C ASP A 123 -25.54 -21.29 -1.54
N PHE A 124 -24.94 -20.33 -2.25
CA PHE A 124 -23.77 -20.58 -3.11
C PHE A 124 -22.55 -21.04 -2.31
N LEU A 125 -22.36 -20.49 -1.10
CA LEU A 125 -21.34 -20.96 -0.15
C LEU A 125 -21.64 -22.35 0.42
N GLY A 126 -22.80 -22.96 0.10
CA GLY A 126 -23.19 -24.30 0.51
C GLY A 126 -23.70 -24.41 1.93
N PHE A 127 -24.03 -23.31 2.62
CA PHE A 127 -24.67 -23.34 3.93
C PHE A 127 -26.12 -23.82 3.83
N LYS A 128 -26.55 -24.70 4.73
CA LYS A 128 -27.88 -25.33 4.69
C LYS A 128 -28.63 -25.19 6.02
N GLY A 129 -29.95 -25.29 5.93
CA GLY A 129 -30.82 -25.26 7.10
C GLY A 129 -30.62 -23.98 7.93
N ASN A 130 -30.44 -24.10 9.24
CA ASN A 130 -30.25 -22.96 10.15
C ASN A 130 -28.92 -22.20 9.90
N LEU A 131 -27.91 -22.86 9.31
CA LEU A 131 -26.64 -22.21 8.99
C LEU A 131 -26.76 -21.25 7.80
N ARG A 132 -27.71 -21.47 6.90
CA ARG A 132 -28.02 -20.58 5.80
C ARG A 132 -28.37 -19.16 6.28
N GLU A 133 -29.28 -19.06 7.23
CA GLU A 133 -29.68 -17.77 7.82
C GLU A 133 -28.53 -17.14 8.62
N LYS A 134 -27.76 -17.95 9.36
CA LYS A 134 -26.60 -17.45 10.11
C LYS A 134 -25.51 -16.90 9.20
N ALA A 135 -25.25 -17.59 8.07
CA ALA A 135 -24.26 -17.10 7.10
C ALA A 135 -24.73 -15.84 6.39
N ALA A 136 -26.02 -15.78 6.00
CA ALA A 136 -26.59 -14.56 5.43
C ALA A 136 -26.47 -13.37 6.40
N HIS A 137 -26.80 -13.59 7.67
CA HIS A 137 -26.68 -12.54 8.69
C HIS A 137 -25.20 -12.10 8.92
N GLU A 138 -24.25 -13.04 8.87
CA GLU A 138 -22.82 -12.70 8.97
C GLU A 138 -22.37 -11.86 7.74
N ILE A 139 -22.82 -12.23 6.55
CA ILE A 139 -22.56 -11.48 5.30
C ILE A 139 -23.12 -10.06 5.38
N GLU A 140 -24.34 -9.89 5.87
CA GLU A 140 -24.98 -8.57 6.08
C GLU A 140 -24.15 -7.70 7.05
N LYS A 141 -23.70 -8.28 8.17
CA LYS A 141 -22.85 -7.57 9.13
C LYS A 141 -21.50 -7.19 8.57
N LEU A 142 -20.90 -8.03 7.74
CA LEU A 142 -19.65 -7.71 7.05
C LEU A 142 -19.86 -6.56 6.08
N PHE A 143 -21.01 -6.51 5.39
CA PHE A 143 -21.34 -5.40 4.50
C PHE A 143 -21.61 -4.10 5.29
N GLU A 144 -22.35 -4.18 6.38
CA GLU A 144 -22.54 -3.03 7.30
C GLU A 144 -21.20 -2.50 7.82
N LEU A 145 -20.28 -3.40 8.18
CA LEU A 145 -18.92 -3.04 8.58
C LEU A 145 -18.18 -2.35 7.45
N PHE A 146 -18.24 -2.91 6.21
CA PHE A 146 -17.59 -2.37 5.02
C PHE A 146 -17.96 -0.90 4.80
N GLU A 147 -19.25 -0.58 4.83
CA GLU A 147 -19.73 0.80 4.68
C GLU A 147 -19.33 1.70 5.87
N LYS A 148 -19.51 1.20 7.10
CA LYS A 148 -19.30 1.99 8.31
C LYS A 148 -17.86 2.43 8.54
N VAL A 149 -16.89 1.64 8.08
CA VAL A 149 -15.46 1.90 8.29
C VAL A 149 -14.75 2.42 7.02
N ASP A 150 -15.50 2.73 5.98
CA ASP A 150 -14.95 3.12 4.68
C ASP A 150 -13.91 2.10 4.16
N ALA A 151 -14.25 0.82 4.26
CA ALA A 151 -13.39 -0.22 3.72
C ALA A 151 -13.44 -0.22 2.19
N VAL A 152 -12.33 -0.51 1.55
CA VAL A 152 -12.23 -0.79 0.12
C VAL A 152 -12.18 -2.29 -0.17
N GLN A 153 -11.85 -3.07 0.85
CA GLN A 153 -11.85 -4.53 0.83
C GLN A 153 -12.06 -5.09 2.23
N ILE A 154 -12.94 -6.08 2.34
CA ILE A 154 -13.02 -7.01 3.49
C ILE A 154 -12.95 -8.42 2.93
N GLU A 155 -11.90 -9.16 3.26
CA GLU A 155 -11.67 -10.53 2.82
C GLU A 155 -11.70 -11.44 4.04
N ILE A 156 -12.54 -12.45 4.00
CA ILE A 156 -12.68 -13.49 5.03
C ILE A 156 -12.23 -14.83 4.43
N ASN A 157 -11.12 -15.34 4.94
CA ASN A 157 -10.56 -16.59 4.44
C ASN A 157 -9.89 -17.39 5.58
N PRO A 158 -10.62 -18.36 6.17
CA PRO A 158 -11.95 -18.83 5.77
C PRO A 158 -13.11 -18.15 6.52
N LEU A 159 -14.29 -18.12 5.87
CA LEU A 159 -15.60 -18.07 6.54
C LEU A 159 -16.00 -19.51 6.83
N ALA A 160 -16.00 -19.90 8.10
CA ALA A 160 -16.03 -21.29 8.51
C ALA A 160 -17.36 -21.74 9.09
N GLU A 161 -17.76 -22.95 8.73
CA GLU A 161 -18.77 -23.73 9.43
C GLU A 161 -18.12 -24.54 10.55
N THR A 162 -18.65 -24.49 11.75
CA THR A 162 -18.13 -25.20 12.93
C THR A 162 -19.00 -26.36 13.33
N ASP A 163 -18.42 -27.34 14.06
CA ASP A 163 -19.12 -28.54 14.54
C ASP A 163 -20.25 -28.23 15.56
N ASP A 164 -20.17 -27.10 16.24
CA ASP A 164 -21.20 -26.60 17.16
C ASP A 164 -22.29 -25.76 16.47
N GLY A 165 -22.30 -25.74 15.14
CA GLY A 165 -23.34 -25.08 14.33
C GLY A 165 -23.27 -23.56 14.31
N ARG A 166 -22.08 -22.99 14.35
CA ARG A 166 -21.81 -21.55 14.14
C ARG A 166 -21.24 -21.30 12.75
N VAL A 167 -21.38 -20.07 12.28
CA VAL A 167 -20.64 -19.51 11.16
C VAL A 167 -19.67 -18.47 11.71
N ILE A 168 -18.39 -18.58 11.41
CA ILE A 168 -17.34 -17.76 12.01
C ILE A 168 -16.38 -17.22 10.96
N SER A 169 -16.15 -15.92 11.00
CA SER A 169 -15.07 -15.25 10.30
C SER A 169 -13.74 -15.54 11.02
N VAL A 170 -12.97 -16.51 10.53
CA VAL A 170 -11.77 -17.03 11.23
C VAL A 170 -10.55 -16.12 11.05
N ASP A 171 -10.31 -15.69 9.83
CA ASP A 171 -9.26 -14.72 9.51
C ASP A 171 -9.84 -13.65 8.59
N ALA A 172 -9.47 -12.40 8.87
CA ALA A 172 -9.98 -11.25 8.15
C ALA A 172 -8.84 -10.36 7.69
N LYS A 173 -8.93 -9.89 6.45
CA LYS A 173 -8.04 -8.87 5.89
C LYS A 173 -8.90 -7.69 5.45
N LEU A 174 -8.62 -6.52 6.02
CA LEU A 174 -9.35 -5.29 5.73
C LEU A 174 -8.39 -4.25 5.15
N ASN A 175 -8.82 -3.61 4.07
CA ASN A 175 -8.19 -2.42 3.54
C ASN A 175 -9.18 -1.26 3.62
N PHE A 176 -8.70 -0.11 4.01
CA PHE A 176 -9.51 1.09 4.22
C PHE A 176 -9.17 2.15 3.17
N ASP A 177 -10.14 3.03 2.88
CA ASP A 177 -9.91 4.18 2.01
C ASP A 177 -9.07 5.24 2.73
N ASP A 178 -7.85 5.50 2.25
CA ASP A 178 -6.97 6.51 2.81
C ASP A 178 -7.61 7.92 2.80
N ASN A 179 -8.50 8.19 1.84
CA ASN A 179 -9.23 9.44 1.77
C ASN A 179 -10.26 9.61 2.91
N ALA A 180 -10.64 8.53 3.58
CA ALA A 180 -11.53 8.55 4.74
C ALA A 180 -10.81 8.83 6.07
N GLN A 181 -9.48 8.98 6.09
CA GLN A 181 -8.70 9.17 7.32
C GLN A 181 -9.26 10.30 8.22
N PHE A 182 -9.76 11.39 7.65
CA PHE A 182 -10.29 12.52 8.41
C PHE A 182 -11.50 12.16 9.27
N ARG A 183 -12.29 11.14 8.90
CA ARG A 183 -13.48 10.64 9.61
C ARG A 183 -13.27 9.29 10.30
N GLN A 184 -12.27 8.51 9.89
CA GLN A 184 -11.92 7.19 10.47
C GLN A 184 -10.66 7.25 11.35
N LYS A 185 -10.48 8.31 12.12
CA LYS A 185 -9.27 8.57 12.92
C LYS A 185 -8.87 7.39 13.80
N HIS A 186 -9.82 6.75 14.47
CA HIS A 186 -9.57 5.62 15.35
C HIS A 186 -8.98 4.39 14.64
N ILE A 187 -9.30 4.19 13.35
CA ILE A 187 -8.73 3.12 12.52
C ILE A 187 -7.29 3.47 12.15
N PHE A 188 -7.07 4.69 11.65
CA PHE A 188 -5.74 5.13 11.21
C PHE A 188 -4.76 5.31 12.38
N GLU A 189 -5.23 5.57 13.61
CA GLU A 189 -4.42 5.58 14.83
C GLU A 189 -3.89 4.18 15.21
N MET A 190 -4.50 3.10 14.72
CA MET A 190 -4.00 1.72 14.89
C MET A 190 -2.86 1.37 13.94
N ASN A 191 -2.49 2.26 13.02
CA ASN A 191 -1.43 2.00 12.05
C ASN A 191 -0.08 1.81 12.75
N ASP A 192 0.49 0.61 12.60
CA ASP A 192 1.83 0.27 13.11
C ASP A 192 2.87 0.48 12.00
N THR A 193 3.51 1.64 12.02
CA THR A 193 4.54 2.00 11.03
C THR A 193 5.91 1.37 11.31
N SER A 194 6.03 0.49 12.32
CA SER A 194 7.33 -0.09 12.71
C SER A 194 7.95 -1.02 11.67
N GLU A 195 7.15 -1.49 10.71
CA GLU A 195 7.59 -2.35 9.59
C GLU A 195 7.67 -1.58 8.26
N SER A 196 7.28 -0.29 8.24
CA SER A 196 7.30 0.56 7.05
C SER A 196 8.70 1.18 6.83
N ASP A 197 9.00 1.56 5.59
CA ASP A 197 10.24 2.31 5.29
C ASP A 197 10.26 3.62 6.10
N PRO A 198 11.32 3.88 6.87
CA PRO A 198 11.42 5.11 7.66
C PRO A 198 11.32 6.40 6.83
N LYS A 199 11.76 6.37 5.56
CA LYS A 199 11.66 7.51 4.65
C LYS A 199 10.20 7.77 4.25
N GLU A 200 9.43 6.70 3.98
CA GLU A 200 8.00 6.79 3.66
C GLU A 200 7.20 7.30 4.86
N VAL A 201 7.49 6.80 6.06
CA VAL A 201 6.88 7.27 7.30
C VAL A 201 7.22 8.74 7.56
N GLU A 202 8.45 9.15 7.32
CA GLU A 202 8.85 10.54 7.49
C GLU A 202 8.20 11.46 6.44
N ALA A 203 8.09 11.02 5.19
CA ALA A 203 7.44 11.76 4.11
C ALA A 203 5.94 12.00 4.38
N SER A 204 5.25 10.99 4.88
CA SER A 204 3.81 11.07 5.18
C SER A 204 3.46 12.15 6.21
N LYS A 205 4.35 12.45 7.16
CA LYS A 205 4.16 13.53 8.15
C LYS A 205 4.07 14.93 7.50
N TYR A 206 4.58 15.06 6.28
CA TYR A 206 4.59 16.30 5.51
C TYR A 206 3.64 16.26 4.31
N ASN A 207 2.73 15.30 4.27
CA ASN A 207 1.82 15.06 3.14
C ASN A 207 2.58 14.88 1.80
N LEU A 208 3.71 14.21 1.84
CA LEU A 208 4.49 13.81 0.68
C LEU A 208 4.24 12.33 0.42
N ASN A 209 3.90 11.98 -0.81
CA ASN A 209 3.76 10.58 -1.21
C ASN A 209 5.10 10.08 -1.75
N TYR A 210 5.83 9.33 -0.92
CA TYR A 210 7.17 8.84 -1.21
C TYR A 210 7.20 7.31 -1.19
N ILE A 211 7.86 6.70 -2.16
CA ILE A 211 8.13 5.26 -2.21
C ILE A 211 9.59 5.07 -2.63
N THR A 212 10.33 4.31 -1.84
CA THR A 212 11.72 3.93 -2.15
C THR A 212 11.77 2.92 -3.30
N MET A 213 12.66 3.16 -4.28
CA MET A 213 12.94 2.23 -5.36
C MET A 213 14.33 1.63 -5.20
N GLU A 214 14.41 0.32 -5.02
CA GLU A 214 15.68 -0.37 -4.81
C GLU A 214 16.63 -0.26 -6.02
N GLY A 215 17.89 0.04 -5.75
CA GLY A 215 18.95 0.09 -6.76
C GLY A 215 18.88 1.30 -7.70
N GLY A 216 18.07 2.30 -7.37
CA GLY A 216 17.99 3.56 -8.11
C GLY A 216 19.15 4.52 -7.80
N ASN A 217 19.43 5.44 -8.73
CA ASN A 217 20.52 6.43 -8.63
C ASN A 217 20.10 7.87 -9.00
N ILE A 218 18.88 8.06 -9.51
CA ILE A 218 18.31 9.38 -9.80
C ILE A 218 17.15 9.63 -8.84
N GLY A 219 17.32 10.59 -7.93
CA GLY A 219 16.25 11.05 -7.06
C GLY A 219 15.21 11.85 -7.85
N CYS A 220 13.92 11.58 -7.62
CA CYS A 220 12.82 12.21 -8.35
C CYS A 220 11.97 13.06 -7.39
N MET A 221 11.63 14.29 -7.78
CA MET A 221 10.63 15.13 -7.13
C MET A 221 9.67 15.68 -8.18
N VAL A 222 8.42 15.32 -8.09
CA VAL A 222 7.42 15.60 -9.12
C VAL A 222 6.10 16.03 -8.47
N ASN A 223 5.29 16.81 -9.13
CA ASN A 223 3.93 17.10 -8.70
C ASN A 223 2.92 16.34 -9.54
N GLY A 224 2.15 15.49 -8.89
CA GLY A 224 1.14 14.63 -9.50
C GLY A 224 1.66 13.25 -9.86
N ALA A 225 0.93 12.22 -9.41
CA ALA A 225 1.33 10.82 -9.52
C ALA A 225 1.55 10.37 -10.98
N GLY A 226 0.69 10.80 -11.90
CA GLY A 226 0.83 10.47 -13.33
C GLY A 226 2.12 11.03 -13.93
N LEU A 227 2.47 12.28 -13.60
CA LEU A 227 3.71 12.88 -14.06
C LEU A 227 4.93 12.21 -13.42
N ALA A 228 4.83 11.77 -12.16
CA ALA A 228 5.88 11.04 -11.47
C ALA A 228 6.15 9.70 -12.16
N LEU A 229 5.13 8.93 -12.51
CA LEU A 229 5.27 7.68 -13.25
C LEU A 229 5.91 7.91 -14.62
N ALA A 230 5.41 8.90 -15.40
CA ALA A 230 5.99 9.25 -16.70
C ALA A 230 7.46 9.68 -16.57
N THR A 231 7.82 10.43 -15.52
CA THR A 231 9.20 10.83 -15.25
C THR A 231 10.10 9.62 -14.97
N MET A 232 9.61 8.66 -14.21
CA MET A 232 10.36 7.43 -13.93
C MET A 232 10.55 6.59 -15.18
N ASP A 233 9.54 6.50 -16.05
CA ASP A 233 9.61 5.75 -17.29
C ASP A 233 10.61 6.38 -18.26
N ILE A 234 10.59 7.70 -18.45
CA ILE A 234 11.54 8.37 -19.36
C ILE A 234 12.98 8.30 -18.84
N ILE A 235 13.20 8.32 -17.51
CA ILE A 235 14.52 8.07 -16.93
C ILE A 235 15.01 6.67 -17.31
N LYS A 236 14.16 5.64 -17.19
CA LYS A 236 14.52 4.26 -17.57
C LYS A 236 14.81 4.12 -19.05
N LEU A 237 14.01 4.76 -19.92
CA LEU A 237 14.23 4.77 -21.38
C LEU A 237 15.58 5.40 -21.76
N ASN A 238 16.06 6.36 -20.97
CA ASN A 238 17.38 6.97 -21.15
C ASN A 238 18.51 6.24 -20.41
N GLY A 239 18.28 5.03 -19.89
CA GLY A 239 19.28 4.19 -19.25
C GLY A 239 19.56 4.51 -17.78
N GLY A 240 18.84 5.46 -17.17
CA GLY A 240 18.92 5.77 -15.75
C GLY A 240 18.04 4.85 -14.89
N LYS A 241 18.20 4.95 -13.57
CA LYS A 241 17.38 4.21 -12.60
C LYS A 241 16.79 5.17 -11.58
N PRO A 242 15.45 5.38 -11.56
CA PRO A 242 14.82 6.19 -10.54
C PRO A 242 15.04 5.57 -9.15
N ALA A 243 15.44 6.40 -8.18
CA ALA A 243 15.71 5.99 -6.79
C ALA A 243 14.45 6.01 -5.92
N ASN A 244 13.45 6.76 -6.34
CA ASN A 244 12.18 6.89 -5.62
C ASN A 244 11.06 7.37 -6.54
N PHE A 245 9.84 7.05 -6.15
CA PHE A 245 8.65 7.81 -6.51
C PHE A 245 8.48 8.93 -5.46
N LEU A 246 8.18 10.15 -5.88
CA LEU A 246 7.79 11.22 -4.97
C LEU A 246 6.86 12.19 -5.67
N ASP A 247 5.63 12.24 -5.17
CA ASP A 247 4.62 13.23 -5.54
C ASP A 247 4.45 14.24 -4.39
N VAL A 248 4.75 15.50 -4.69
CA VAL A 248 4.60 16.61 -3.73
C VAL A 248 3.19 17.21 -3.72
N GLY A 249 2.30 16.72 -4.59
CA GLY A 249 0.92 17.20 -4.70
C GLY A 249 0.77 18.54 -5.41
N GLY A 250 -0.49 19.00 -5.50
CA GLY A 250 -0.89 20.21 -6.22
C GLY A 250 -0.82 21.50 -5.40
N ASN A 251 -0.60 21.42 -4.09
CA ASN A 251 -0.63 22.61 -3.18
C ASN A 251 0.59 22.64 -2.26
N VAL A 252 1.75 22.31 -2.83
CA VAL A 252 3.01 22.19 -2.10
C VAL A 252 3.53 23.54 -1.59
N LYS A 253 4.08 23.52 -0.37
CA LYS A 253 4.72 24.67 0.30
C LYS A 253 6.25 24.52 0.28
N GLU A 254 6.97 25.63 0.53
CA GLU A 254 8.43 25.66 0.53
C GLU A 254 9.07 24.69 1.53
N ASP A 255 8.48 24.54 2.72
CA ASP A 255 8.94 23.62 3.76
C ASP A 255 8.78 22.15 3.37
N GLN A 256 7.73 21.82 2.61
CA GLN A 256 7.54 20.49 2.03
C GLN A 256 8.60 20.19 0.96
N VAL A 257 8.94 21.19 0.11
CA VAL A 257 10.03 21.06 -0.87
C VAL A 257 11.36 20.82 -0.14
N LEU A 258 11.66 21.58 0.90
CA LEU A 258 12.86 21.37 1.71
C LEU A 258 12.90 19.94 2.29
N LYS A 259 11.78 19.46 2.82
CA LYS A 259 11.67 18.12 3.39
C LYS A 259 11.84 17.04 2.33
N ALA A 260 11.25 17.22 1.15
CA ALA A 260 11.43 16.31 0.01
C ALA A 260 12.91 16.15 -0.35
N PHE A 261 13.65 17.26 -0.45
CA PHE A 261 15.10 17.21 -0.69
C PHE A 261 15.86 16.52 0.43
N GLN A 262 15.51 16.75 1.71
CA GLN A 262 16.14 16.04 2.83
C GLN A 262 15.97 14.53 2.73
N ILE A 263 14.76 14.06 2.37
CA ILE A 263 14.47 12.64 2.22
C ILE A 263 15.25 12.06 1.04
N ILE A 264 15.20 12.70 -0.14
CA ILE A 264 15.90 12.23 -1.34
C ILE A 264 17.42 12.17 -1.09
N THR A 265 18.01 13.21 -0.51
CA THR A 265 19.46 13.29 -0.26
C THR A 265 19.95 12.41 0.87
N SER A 266 19.05 11.90 1.72
CA SER A 266 19.39 10.89 2.72
C SER A 266 19.75 9.54 2.11
N ASP A 267 19.40 9.30 0.84
CA ASP A 267 19.79 8.10 0.11
C ASP A 267 21.18 8.27 -0.52
N GLN A 268 22.14 7.53 -0.03
CA GLN A 268 23.53 7.57 -0.52
C GLN A 268 23.70 7.06 -1.95
N ASN A 269 22.73 6.31 -2.48
CA ASN A 269 22.73 5.82 -3.85
C ASN A 269 22.33 6.90 -4.85
N VAL A 270 21.66 7.97 -4.39
CA VAL A 270 21.28 9.10 -5.27
C VAL A 270 22.52 9.86 -5.71
N LYS A 271 22.73 9.92 -7.02
CA LYS A 271 23.88 10.59 -7.67
C LYS A 271 23.47 11.82 -8.48
N ALA A 272 22.19 11.95 -8.82
CA ALA A 272 21.59 13.13 -9.44
C ALA A 272 20.15 13.29 -8.95
N ILE A 273 19.60 14.49 -8.99
CA ILE A 273 18.20 14.75 -8.65
C ILE A 273 17.51 15.40 -9.84
N LEU A 274 16.37 14.85 -10.23
CA LEU A 274 15.46 15.41 -11.23
C LEU A 274 14.22 15.97 -10.53
N VAL A 275 14.02 17.27 -10.66
CA VAL A 275 12.78 17.97 -10.29
C VAL A 275 11.99 18.21 -11.57
N ASN A 276 10.78 17.67 -11.64
CA ASN A 276 9.88 17.85 -12.77
C ASN A 276 8.50 18.31 -12.29
N VAL A 277 8.21 19.58 -12.51
CA VAL A 277 6.97 20.22 -12.04
C VAL A 277 6.21 20.84 -13.22
N PHE A 278 4.94 20.46 -13.32
CA PHE A 278 3.98 21.13 -14.18
C PHE A 278 3.00 21.96 -13.33
N GLY A 279 3.12 23.25 -13.44
CA GLY A 279 2.35 24.22 -12.64
C GLY A 279 0.98 24.53 -13.24
N GLY A 280 0.09 23.55 -13.32
CA GLY A 280 -1.34 23.82 -13.61
C GLY A 280 -1.99 24.53 -12.43
N ILE A 281 -1.91 23.90 -11.24
CA ILE A 281 -2.39 24.42 -9.96
C ILE A 281 -1.21 25.01 -9.15
N VAL A 282 -0.08 24.31 -9.16
CA VAL A 282 1.15 24.69 -8.43
C VAL A 282 1.75 25.98 -9.01
N ASN A 283 2.18 26.88 -8.13
CA ASN A 283 2.97 28.03 -8.51
C ASN A 283 4.46 27.64 -8.63
N CYS A 284 5.01 27.71 -9.83
CA CYS A 284 6.40 27.34 -10.08
C CYS A 284 7.41 28.19 -9.27
N ALA A 285 7.09 29.46 -8.96
CA ALA A 285 7.95 30.30 -8.13
C ALA A 285 8.05 29.80 -6.69
N THR A 286 7.00 29.22 -6.11
CA THR A 286 7.04 28.57 -4.79
C THR A 286 7.99 27.38 -4.79
N ILE A 287 7.95 26.57 -5.84
CA ILE A 287 8.88 25.45 -6.02
C ILE A 287 10.32 25.96 -6.16
N ALA A 288 10.55 26.98 -6.99
CA ALA A 288 11.89 27.55 -7.20
C ALA A 288 12.48 28.10 -5.87
N ASN A 289 11.69 28.83 -5.09
CA ASN A 289 12.11 29.28 -3.75
C ASN A 289 12.42 28.14 -2.81
N GLY A 290 11.58 27.09 -2.80
CA GLY A 290 11.80 25.88 -2.01
C GLY A 290 13.09 25.15 -2.42
N ILE A 291 13.38 25.05 -3.71
CA ILE A 291 14.63 24.47 -4.25
C ILE A 291 15.84 25.27 -3.78
N VAL A 292 15.83 26.59 -3.95
CA VAL A 292 16.92 27.47 -3.53
C VAL A 292 17.18 27.33 -2.02
N LYS A 293 16.13 27.42 -1.21
CA LYS A 293 16.21 27.27 0.24
C LYS A 293 16.75 25.87 0.64
N ALA A 294 16.25 24.82 0.02
CA ALA A 294 16.71 23.46 0.27
C ALA A 294 18.19 23.30 -0.06
N THR A 295 18.60 23.74 -1.25
CA THR A 295 19.99 23.61 -1.72
C THR A 295 20.96 24.36 -0.81
N GLN A 296 20.60 25.57 -0.33
CA GLN A 296 21.40 26.33 0.60
C GLN A 296 21.43 25.72 2.01
N THR A 297 20.30 25.19 2.49
CA THR A 297 20.18 24.67 3.87
C THR A 297 20.89 23.32 4.05
N ILE A 298 20.74 22.41 3.09
CA ILE A 298 21.28 21.04 3.19
C ILE A 298 22.55 20.82 2.36
N ASN A 299 23.04 21.85 1.70
CA ASN A 299 24.26 21.79 0.88
C ASN A 299 24.22 20.60 -0.10
N VAL A 300 23.24 20.57 -0.99
CA VAL A 300 23.05 19.52 -1.99
C VAL A 300 24.28 19.41 -2.86
N LYS A 301 24.96 18.26 -2.84
CA LYS A 301 26.24 18.03 -3.53
C LYS A 301 26.08 17.36 -4.88
N VAL A 302 24.93 16.74 -5.12
CA VAL A 302 24.65 16.03 -6.37
C VAL A 302 24.11 16.98 -7.43
N PRO A 303 24.34 16.73 -8.73
CA PRO A 303 23.76 17.49 -9.81
C PRO A 303 22.24 17.61 -9.67
N LEU A 304 21.73 18.82 -9.88
CA LEU A 304 20.32 19.13 -9.80
C LEU A 304 19.79 19.57 -11.16
N ILE A 305 18.88 18.80 -11.70
CA ILE A 305 18.21 19.06 -12.97
C ILE A 305 16.77 19.48 -12.66
N VAL A 306 16.34 20.63 -13.21
CA VAL A 306 15.04 21.21 -12.92
C VAL A 306 14.28 21.52 -14.21
N ARG A 307 13.14 20.88 -14.38
CA ARG A 307 12.13 21.24 -15.39
C ARG A 307 10.92 21.83 -14.69
N LEU A 308 10.64 23.08 -14.99
CA LEU A 308 9.44 23.78 -14.53
C LEU A 308 8.65 24.27 -15.72
N GLU A 309 7.33 24.07 -15.70
CA GLU A 309 6.45 24.53 -16.75
C GLU A 309 5.08 24.92 -16.18
N GLY A 310 4.39 25.86 -16.81
CA GLY A 310 3.06 26.31 -16.42
C GLY A 310 3.07 27.62 -15.61
N ASN A 311 2.23 27.68 -14.58
CA ASN A 311 1.94 28.92 -13.85
C ASN A 311 3.18 29.53 -13.23
N ASN A 312 3.43 30.82 -13.54
CA ASN A 312 4.51 31.66 -13.01
C ASN A 312 5.93 31.11 -13.31
N VAL A 313 6.10 30.37 -14.40
CA VAL A 313 7.36 29.72 -14.77
C VAL A 313 8.50 30.70 -15.05
N GLU A 314 8.21 31.86 -15.67
CA GLU A 314 9.25 32.86 -15.98
C GLU A 314 9.89 33.44 -14.70
N ASN A 315 9.06 33.73 -13.69
CA ASN A 315 9.58 34.15 -12.39
C ASN A 315 10.37 33.04 -11.70
N ALA A 316 9.93 31.81 -11.81
CA ALA A 316 10.64 30.65 -11.27
C ALA A 316 12.03 30.48 -11.91
N ARG A 317 12.12 30.59 -13.24
CA ARG A 317 13.40 30.55 -13.98
C ARG A 317 14.34 31.65 -13.54
N LYS A 318 13.81 32.86 -13.34
CA LYS A 318 14.58 34.00 -12.81
C LYS A 318 15.11 33.72 -11.41
N ILE A 319 14.28 33.24 -10.49
CA ILE A 319 14.68 32.87 -9.12
C ILE A 319 15.82 31.85 -9.13
N LEU A 320 15.69 30.77 -9.94
CA LEU A 320 16.75 29.76 -10.06
C LEU A 320 18.05 30.34 -10.61
N LYS A 321 17.97 31.18 -11.63
CA LYS A 321 19.14 31.83 -12.26
C LYS A 321 19.83 32.79 -11.28
N ASP A 322 19.07 33.63 -10.61
CA ASP A 322 19.58 34.67 -9.70
C ASP A 322 20.15 34.06 -8.40
N SER A 323 19.82 32.80 -8.11
CA SER A 323 20.34 32.09 -6.91
C SER A 323 21.85 31.81 -6.98
N GLY A 324 22.45 31.81 -8.15
CA GLY A 324 23.86 31.46 -8.37
C GLY A 324 24.19 29.97 -8.11
N LEU A 325 23.20 29.13 -7.90
CA LEU A 325 23.37 27.69 -7.68
C LEU A 325 23.62 26.96 -9.01
N ASN A 326 24.38 25.87 -8.94
CA ASN A 326 24.64 25.03 -10.10
C ASN A 326 23.43 24.13 -10.42
N ILE A 327 22.41 24.73 -11.00
CA ILE A 327 21.15 24.07 -11.38
C ILE A 327 21.08 24.01 -12.92
N GLN A 328 20.90 22.82 -13.47
CA GLN A 328 20.66 22.62 -14.89
C GLN A 328 19.16 22.70 -15.17
N THR A 329 18.73 23.67 -15.94
CA THR A 329 17.32 23.74 -16.38
C THR A 329 17.10 22.90 -17.63
N ALA A 330 15.90 22.31 -17.74
CA ALA A 330 15.50 21.51 -18.89
C ALA A 330 14.29 22.14 -19.60
N SER A 331 14.26 21.98 -20.94
CA SER A 331 13.20 22.54 -21.79
C SER A 331 11.93 21.71 -21.79
N ASP A 332 12.08 20.39 -21.76
CA ASP A 332 10.99 19.41 -21.80
C ASP A 332 11.35 18.17 -20.98
N LEU A 333 10.50 17.14 -21.01
CA LEU A 333 10.66 15.95 -20.20
C LEU A 333 11.82 15.07 -20.69
N ASP A 334 12.00 14.96 -22.01
CA ASP A 334 13.10 14.19 -22.60
C ASP A 334 14.46 14.82 -22.29
N ASP A 335 14.61 16.13 -22.50
CA ASP A 335 15.82 16.89 -22.15
C ASP A 335 16.14 16.76 -20.65
N ALA A 336 15.12 16.79 -19.79
CA ALA A 336 15.28 16.62 -18.35
C ALA A 336 15.86 15.23 -18.00
N ALA A 337 15.31 14.17 -18.60
CA ALA A 337 15.77 12.80 -18.34
C ALA A 337 17.18 12.57 -18.92
N GLN A 338 17.47 13.06 -20.13
CA GLN A 338 18.80 12.98 -20.74
C GLN A 338 19.86 13.68 -19.88
N LYS A 339 19.60 14.89 -19.41
CA LYS A 339 20.50 15.63 -18.51
C LYS A 339 20.71 14.92 -17.18
N ALA A 340 19.63 14.34 -16.60
CA ALA A 340 19.73 13.60 -15.36
C ALA A 340 20.58 12.33 -15.50
N CYS A 341 20.42 11.60 -16.62
CA CYS A 341 21.22 10.42 -16.90
C CYS A 341 22.68 10.76 -17.24
N ALA A 342 22.91 11.83 -18.01
CA ALA A 342 24.26 12.31 -18.35
C ALA A 342 25.04 12.79 -17.11
N ALA A 343 24.36 13.27 -16.08
CA ALA A 343 24.97 13.72 -14.83
C ALA A 343 25.47 12.57 -13.92
N LEU A 344 25.25 11.32 -14.30
CA LEU A 344 25.72 10.13 -13.56
C LEU A 344 27.14 9.69 -13.96
N VAL A 345 27.71 10.27 -15.00
CA VAL A 345 29.00 9.90 -15.59
C VAL A 345 30.17 10.64 -14.95
#